data_f55ef44efa58fc75a0c14ecf9cfa593c
#
_entry.id   f55ef44efa58fc75a0c14ecf9cfa593c
#
_cell.length_a   1.000
_cell.length_b   1.000
_cell.length_c   1.000
_cell.angle_alpha   90.00
_cell.angle_beta   90.00
_cell.angle_gamma   90.00
#
_symmetry.space_group_name_H-M   'P 1'
#
loop_
_entity.id
_entity.type
_entity.pdbx_description
1 polymer ?
#
loop_
_entity_poly.entity_id
_entity_poly.type
_entity_poly.pdbx_seq_one_letter_code
_entity_poly.pdbx_strand_id
1 'polypeptide(L)'
;MKSKRKLRVFEAFAGIGAQAAALKKLNIDYEIVGISDWFIDAIECYATIHCEGKVVDVPNTKAEVLEYLTKFTFSADSVHPYNISRLSEDRLRDLYRANKKCNNYGSISDICAEELPDFDLLVYSFPCQDLSTGGLGKGMKKGSGTRSGLLWEIERILKGLHEQGRLPEYLLLENVEQLRLNLILRT
;
A
#
# COMPACT_ATOMS: atom_id res chain seq x y z
N MET A 1 -3.45 -16.08 -31.68
CA MET A 1 -2.47 -15.73 -30.63
C MET A 1 -3.22 -15.61 -29.32
N LYS A 2 -2.90 -16.40 -28.29
CA LYS A 2 -3.50 -16.20 -26.96
C LYS A 2 -3.06 -14.81 -26.46
N SER A 3 -3.99 -13.91 -26.15
CA SER A 3 -3.69 -12.66 -25.48
C SER A 3 -2.87 -12.98 -24.22
N LYS A 4 -1.66 -12.43 -24.13
CA LYS A 4 -0.82 -12.61 -22.95
C LYS A 4 -1.52 -11.88 -21.81
N ARG A 5 -1.91 -12.59 -20.76
CA ARG A 5 -2.56 -12.01 -19.58
C ARG A 5 -1.62 -11.00 -18.95
N LYS A 6 -2.12 -9.82 -18.60
CA LYS A 6 -1.37 -8.81 -17.84
C LYS A 6 -0.98 -9.33 -16.47
N LEU A 7 0.21 -8.95 -16.01
CA LEU A 7 0.65 -9.21 -14.65
C LEU A 7 -0.18 -8.36 -13.68
N ARG A 8 -0.97 -8.99 -12.83
CA ARG A 8 -1.76 -8.31 -11.80
C ARG A 8 -0.86 -8.00 -10.61
N VAL A 9 -0.76 -6.73 -10.24
CA VAL A 9 0.18 -6.25 -9.20
C VAL A 9 -0.60 -5.61 -8.06
N PHE A 10 -0.28 -5.99 -6.84
CA PHE A 10 -0.69 -5.30 -5.63
C PHE A 10 0.53 -4.65 -4.98
N GLU A 11 0.46 -3.33 -4.71
CA GLU A 11 1.55 -2.58 -4.09
C GLU A 11 1.22 -2.25 -2.63
N ALA A 12 1.91 -2.90 -1.69
CA ALA A 12 1.84 -2.55 -0.28
C ALA A 12 2.89 -1.48 0.07
N PHE A 13 2.51 -0.50 0.89
CA PHE A 13 3.32 0.70 1.18
C PHE A 13 3.66 1.45 -0.11
N ALA A 14 2.65 1.67 -0.95
CA ALA A 14 2.83 2.10 -2.32
C ALA A 14 3.54 3.46 -2.48
N GLY A 15 3.41 4.36 -1.49
CA GLY A 15 3.98 5.70 -1.57
C GLY A 15 3.50 6.42 -2.83
N ILE A 16 4.42 6.93 -3.61
CA ILE A 16 4.12 7.58 -4.90
C ILE A 16 4.20 6.63 -6.10
N GLY A 17 4.37 5.30 -5.89
CA GLY A 17 4.36 4.29 -6.94
C GLY A 17 5.69 4.13 -7.70
N ALA A 18 6.82 4.13 -6.99
CA ALA A 18 8.13 3.95 -7.63
C ALA A 18 8.22 2.60 -8.37
N GLN A 19 7.63 1.54 -7.83
CA GLN A 19 7.63 0.20 -8.41
C GLN A 19 6.73 0.14 -9.65
N ALA A 20 5.55 0.76 -9.62
CA ALA A 20 4.70 0.90 -10.81
C ALA A 20 5.42 1.66 -11.93
N ALA A 21 6.15 2.73 -11.60
CA ALA A 21 6.97 3.46 -12.56
C ALA A 21 8.11 2.60 -13.13
N ALA A 22 8.74 1.75 -12.31
CA ALA A 22 9.77 0.81 -12.75
C ALA A 22 9.22 -0.24 -13.72
N LEU A 23 8.06 -0.85 -13.41
CA LEU A 23 7.40 -1.81 -14.30
C LEU A 23 7.05 -1.17 -15.65
N LYS A 24 6.53 0.06 -15.63
CA LYS A 24 6.25 0.84 -16.84
C LYS A 24 7.52 1.08 -17.68
N LYS A 25 8.62 1.50 -17.02
CA LYS A 25 9.91 1.75 -17.69
C LYS A 25 10.51 0.48 -18.32
N LEU A 26 10.28 -0.67 -17.70
CA LEU A 26 10.72 -1.98 -18.19
C LEU A 26 9.81 -2.55 -19.30
N ASN A 27 8.75 -1.82 -19.70
CA ASN A 27 7.76 -2.26 -20.68
C ASN A 27 7.11 -3.62 -20.32
N ILE A 28 6.92 -3.88 -19.02
CA ILE A 28 6.17 -5.03 -18.55
C ILE A 28 4.69 -4.73 -18.76
N ASP A 29 3.95 -5.70 -19.34
CA ASP A 29 2.49 -5.57 -19.46
C ASP A 29 1.85 -5.94 -18.12
N TYR A 30 1.42 -4.94 -17.37
CA TYR A 30 0.87 -5.10 -16.02
C TYR A 30 -0.40 -4.27 -15.81
N GLU A 31 -1.11 -4.59 -14.74
CA GLU A 31 -2.18 -3.76 -14.17
C GLU A 31 -2.06 -3.72 -12.65
N ILE A 32 -2.19 -2.53 -12.08
CA ILE A 32 -2.31 -2.38 -10.62
C ILE A 32 -3.75 -2.69 -10.24
N VAL A 33 -3.94 -3.79 -9.51
CA VAL A 33 -5.26 -4.24 -9.04
C VAL A 33 -5.64 -3.61 -7.69
N GLY A 34 -4.68 -3.11 -6.95
CA GLY A 34 -4.88 -2.36 -5.72
C GLY A 34 -3.57 -1.90 -5.12
N ILE A 35 -3.66 -0.95 -4.23
CA ILE A 35 -2.54 -0.47 -3.41
C ILE A 35 -2.92 -0.47 -1.93
N SER A 36 -1.92 -0.42 -1.05
CA SER A 36 -2.10 -0.10 0.35
C SER A 36 -1.16 1.04 0.72
N ASP A 37 -1.74 2.17 1.05
CA ASP A 37 -1.05 3.29 1.68
C ASP A 37 -2.05 4.07 2.55
N TRP A 38 -1.57 4.67 3.62
CA TRP A 38 -2.40 5.45 4.54
C TRP A 38 -2.07 6.94 4.52
N PHE A 39 -0.93 7.33 3.92
CA PHE A 39 -0.49 8.72 3.86
C PHE A 39 -1.24 9.47 2.75
N ILE A 40 -2.06 10.44 3.13
CA ILE A 40 -2.99 11.15 2.25
C ILE A 40 -2.28 11.71 1.01
N ASP A 41 -1.18 12.44 1.21
CA ASP A 41 -0.47 13.08 0.10
C ASP A 41 0.17 12.07 -0.85
N ALA A 42 0.64 10.92 -0.34
CA ALA A 42 1.17 9.85 -1.16
C ALA A 42 0.08 9.23 -2.06
N ILE A 43 -1.12 8.97 -1.50
CA ILE A 43 -2.26 8.43 -2.24
C ILE A 43 -2.68 9.40 -3.36
N GLU A 44 -2.74 10.70 -3.08
CA GLU A 44 -3.10 11.72 -4.07
C GLU A 44 -2.04 11.85 -5.18
N CYS A 45 -0.75 11.80 -4.81
CA CYS A 45 0.36 11.77 -5.77
C CYS A 45 0.30 10.50 -6.63
N TYR A 46 0.10 9.33 -6.02
CA TYR A 46 -0.03 8.07 -6.74
C TYR A 46 -1.17 8.13 -7.77
N ALA A 47 -2.34 8.62 -7.35
CA ALA A 47 -3.50 8.76 -8.23
C ALA A 47 -3.22 9.66 -9.43
N THR A 48 -2.49 10.75 -9.20
CA THR A 48 -2.10 11.71 -10.25
C THR A 48 -1.13 11.08 -11.25
N ILE A 49 -0.13 10.32 -10.76
CA ILE A 49 0.96 9.77 -11.60
C ILE A 49 0.51 8.51 -12.35
N HIS A 50 -0.26 7.63 -11.70
CA HIS A 50 -0.51 6.27 -12.19
C HIS A 50 -1.95 5.99 -12.59
N CYS A 51 -2.91 6.85 -12.22
CA CYS A 51 -4.33 6.63 -12.46
C CYS A 51 -4.94 7.69 -13.38
N GLU A 52 -4.12 8.28 -14.26
CA GLU A 52 -4.58 9.24 -15.28
C GLU A 52 -5.68 8.57 -16.14
N GLY A 53 -6.72 9.37 -16.46
CA GLY A 53 -7.85 8.90 -17.28
C GLY A 53 -8.89 8.06 -16.55
N LYS A 54 -8.63 7.57 -15.32
CA LYS A 54 -9.69 6.94 -14.51
C LYS A 54 -10.68 7.99 -14.01
N VAL A 55 -11.95 7.82 -14.35
CA VAL A 55 -13.04 8.68 -13.87
C VAL A 55 -13.67 8.04 -12.63
N VAL A 56 -13.92 8.86 -11.62
CA VAL A 56 -14.60 8.43 -10.39
C VAL A 56 -15.70 9.44 -10.08
N ASP A 57 -16.91 8.94 -9.97
CA ASP A 57 -18.05 9.73 -9.50
C ASP A 57 -17.93 9.94 -7.99
N VAL A 58 -17.95 11.21 -7.60
CA VAL A 58 -17.90 11.61 -6.18
C VAL A 58 -19.31 11.83 -5.69
N PRO A 59 -19.70 11.24 -4.54
CA PRO A 59 -21.00 11.48 -3.95
C PRO A 59 -21.30 12.98 -3.77
N ASN A 60 -22.57 13.35 -3.88
CA ASN A 60 -22.97 14.75 -3.82
C ASN A 60 -22.85 15.35 -2.40
N THR A 61 -22.94 14.54 -1.37
CA THR A 61 -22.91 14.99 0.01
C THR A 61 -21.59 14.68 0.72
N LYS A 62 -21.17 15.57 1.61
CA LYS A 62 -20.02 15.35 2.48
C LYS A 62 -20.20 14.10 3.36
N ALA A 63 -21.44 13.80 3.76
CA ALA A 63 -21.74 12.66 4.61
C ALA A 63 -21.42 11.34 3.92
N GLU A 64 -21.83 11.16 2.66
CA GLU A 64 -21.53 9.95 1.86
C GLU A 64 -20.03 9.78 1.59
N VAL A 65 -19.32 10.89 1.34
CA VAL A 65 -17.87 10.88 1.17
C VAL A 65 -17.18 10.42 2.47
N LEU A 66 -17.60 10.94 3.62
CA LEU A 66 -17.05 10.54 4.92
C LEU A 66 -17.42 9.09 5.27
N GLU A 67 -18.65 8.63 5.00
CA GLU A 67 -19.06 7.25 5.21
C GLU A 67 -18.14 6.26 4.50
N TYR A 68 -17.74 6.59 3.27
CA TYR A 68 -16.78 5.76 2.54
C TYR A 68 -15.37 5.85 3.14
N LEU A 69 -14.86 7.07 3.35
CA LEU A 69 -13.49 7.28 3.77
C LEU A 69 -13.21 6.80 5.20
N THR A 70 -14.20 6.84 6.10
CA THR A 70 -14.05 6.36 7.48
C THR A 70 -13.87 4.86 7.62
N LYS A 71 -14.02 4.09 6.53
CA LYS A 71 -13.67 2.66 6.48
C LYS A 71 -12.17 2.43 6.51
N PHE A 72 -11.37 3.48 6.29
CA PHE A 72 -9.91 3.40 6.20
C PHE A 72 -9.25 4.27 7.26
N THR A 73 -8.11 3.83 7.75
CA THR A 73 -7.22 4.67 8.57
C THR A 73 -6.30 5.47 7.66
N PHE A 74 -6.30 6.79 7.82
CA PHE A 74 -5.42 7.71 7.10
C PHE A 74 -4.44 8.42 8.03
N SER A 75 -3.37 8.94 7.44
CA SER A 75 -2.36 9.77 8.11
C SER A 75 -2.08 11.02 7.30
N ALA A 76 -1.85 12.15 7.98
CA ALA A 76 -1.42 13.40 7.37
C ALA A 76 0.09 13.64 7.48
N ASP A 77 0.80 12.82 8.26
CA ASP A 77 2.25 12.96 8.51
C ASP A 77 3.02 11.64 8.33
N SER A 78 2.36 10.59 7.84
CA SER A 78 2.87 9.22 7.71
C SER A 78 3.26 8.53 9.03
N VAL A 79 2.95 9.13 10.18
CA VAL A 79 3.35 8.65 11.52
C VAL A 79 2.17 8.36 12.41
N HIS A 80 1.18 9.25 12.41
CA HIS A 80 0.03 9.20 13.32
C HIS A 80 -1.28 9.09 12.53
N PRO A 81 -2.27 8.35 13.05
CA PRO A 81 -3.61 8.37 12.49
C PRO A 81 -4.19 9.80 12.51
N TYR A 82 -4.85 10.17 11.43
CA TYR A 82 -5.43 11.50 11.26
C TYR A 82 -6.95 11.44 11.22
N ASN A 83 -7.61 12.33 11.96
CA ASN A 83 -9.06 12.47 11.89
C ASN A 83 -9.46 13.25 10.63
N ILE A 84 -9.86 12.53 9.58
CA ILE A 84 -10.23 13.09 8.28
C ILE A 84 -11.43 14.06 8.33
N SER A 85 -12.28 14.02 9.36
CA SER A 85 -13.39 14.97 9.49
C SER A 85 -12.95 16.42 9.64
N ARG A 86 -11.66 16.63 9.95
CA ARG A 86 -11.01 17.96 10.02
C ARG A 86 -10.61 18.52 8.65
N LEU A 87 -10.65 17.71 7.60
CA LEU A 87 -10.39 18.17 6.25
C LEU A 87 -11.53 19.03 5.72
N SER A 88 -11.19 19.99 4.87
CA SER A 88 -12.19 20.73 4.10
C SER A 88 -12.98 19.78 3.19
N GLU A 89 -14.16 20.20 2.74
CA GLU A 89 -14.96 19.36 1.84
C GLU A 89 -14.23 19.08 0.52
N ASP A 90 -13.53 20.06 -0.02
CA ASP A 90 -12.74 19.87 -1.26
C ASP A 90 -11.65 18.83 -1.06
N ARG A 91 -10.90 18.90 0.05
CA ARG A 91 -9.85 17.90 0.36
C ARG A 91 -10.43 16.50 0.58
N LEU A 92 -11.59 16.37 1.20
CA LEU A 92 -12.27 15.08 1.35
C LEU A 92 -12.67 14.51 -0.01
N ARG A 93 -13.18 15.34 -0.92
CA ARG A 93 -13.55 14.91 -2.27
C ARG A 93 -12.32 14.50 -3.09
N ASP A 94 -11.21 15.21 -2.95
CA ASP A 94 -9.95 14.87 -3.61
C ASP A 94 -9.39 13.55 -3.09
N LEU A 95 -9.35 13.38 -1.77
CA LEU A 95 -8.95 12.12 -1.14
C LEU A 95 -9.86 10.95 -1.58
N TYR A 96 -11.16 11.17 -1.63
CA TYR A 96 -12.11 10.15 -2.12
C TYR A 96 -11.79 9.73 -3.55
N ARG A 97 -11.59 10.71 -4.46
CA ARG A 97 -11.22 10.43 -5.86
C ARG A 97 -9.92 9.64 -5.94
N ALA A 98 -8.90 10.08 -5.23
CA ALA A 98 -7.59 9.43 -5.23
C ALA A 98 -7.68 8.00 -4.70
N ASN A 99 -8.32 7.81 -3.55
CA ASN A 99 -8.49 6.50 -2.91
C ASN A 99 -9.22 5.50 -3.84
N LYS A 100 -10.30 5.95 -4.48
CA LYS A 100 -11.06 5.14 -5.45
C LYS A 100 -10.28 4.85 -6.72
N LYS A 101 -9.61 5.85 -7.31
CA LYS A 101 -8.82 5.68 -8.54
C LYS A 101 -7.73 4.63 -8.38
N CYS A 102 -7.06 4.63 -7.22
CA CYS A 102 -5.97 3.71 -6.92
C CYS A 102 -6.46 2.34 -6.47
N ASN A 103 -7.75 2.16 -6.19
CA ASN A 103 -8.26 1.01 -5.46
C ASN A 103 -7.44 0.80 -4.17
N ASN A 104 -7.37 1.85 -3.34
CA ASN A 104 -6.53 1.84 -2.15
C ASN A 104 -7.25 1.18 -0.98
N TYR A 105 -6.55 0.28 -0.30
CA TYR A 105 -7.01 -0.49 0.87
C TYR A 105 -6.63 0.16 2.21
N GLY A 106 -6.02 1.37 2.18
CA GLY A 106 -5.64 2.10 3.39
C GLY A 106 -4.43 1.51 4.11
N SER A 107 -4.45 1.57 5.44
CA SER A 107 -3.36 1.06 6.28
C SER A 107 -3.19 -0.44 6.14
N ILE A 108 -1.97 -0.90 5.98
CA ILE A 108 -1.63 -2.32 5.88
C ILE A 108 -2.11 -3.14 7.09
N SER A 109 -2.18 -2.51 8.26
CA SER A 109 -2.62 -3.15 9.50
C SER A 109 -4.12 -3.43 9.54
N ASP A 110 -4.91 -2.72 8.72
CA ASP A 110 -6.37 -2.85 8.68
C ASP A 110 -6.84 -3.84 7.60
N ILE A 111 -5.95 -4.27 6.71
CA ILE A 111 -6.29 -5.14 5.58
C ILE A 111 -6.63 -6.55 6.06
N CYS A 112 -7.79 -7.06 5.62
CA CYS A 112 -8.14 -8.46 5.66
C CYS A 112 -7.77 -9.16 4.35
N ALA A 113 -7.12 -10.33 4.41
CA ALA A 113 -6.70 -11.06 3.21
C ALA A 113 -7.88 -11.43 2.30
N GLU A 114 -9.06 -11.65 2.89
CA GLU A 114 -10.31 -11.99 2.24
C GLU A 114 -10.83 -10.88 1.32
N GLU A 115 -10.52 -9.62 1.65
CA GLU A 115 -10.98 -8.44 0.92
C GLU A 115 -10.08 -8.10 -0.27
N LEU A 116 -8.88 -8.69 -0.32
CA LEU A 116 -7.92 -8.41 -1.38
C LEU A 116 -8.34 -9.06 -2.70
N PRO A 117 -8.12 -8.38 -3.84
CA PRO A 117 -8.29 -8.99 -5.15
C PRO A 117 -7.24 -10.08 -5.37
N ASP A 118 -7.44 -10.94 -6.37
CA ASP A 118 -6.38 -11.82 -6.83
C ASP A 118 -5.29 -11.03 -7.54
N PHE A 119 -4.04 -11.31 -7.23
CA PHE A 119 -2.87 -10.71 -7.87
C PHE A 119 -1.76 -11.74 -8.04
N ASP A 120 -0.89 -11.47 -9.01
CA ASP A 120 0.21 -12.36 -9.39
C ASP A 120 1.53 -11.94 -8.75
N LEU A 121 1.69 -10.63 -8.49
CA LEU A 121 2.86 -10.02 -7.88
C LEU A 121 2.44 -9.16 -6.68
N LEU A 122 3.02 -9.45 -5.51
CA LEU A 122 3.02 -8.56 -4.36
C LEU A 122 4.32 -7.77 -4.32
N VAL A 123 4.22 -6.45 -4.41
CA VAL A 123 5.36 -5.54 -4.19
C VAL A 123 5.21 -4.89 -2.82
N TYR A 124 6.28 -4.82 -2.02
CA TYR A 124 6.23 -4.19 -0.72
C TYR A 124 7.57 -3.58 -0.30
N SER A 125 7.50 -2.34 0.19
CA SER A 125 8.64 -1.55 0.67
C SER A 125 8.29 -0.90 2.00
N PHE A 126 8.34 -1.69 3.07
CA PHE A 126 7.98 -1.20 4.41
C PHE A 126 9.01 -0.20 4.95
N PRO A 127 8.61 0.72 5.87
CA PRO A 127 9.52 1.74 6.40
C PRO A 127 10.78 1.16 7.05
N CYS A 128 11.96 1.67 6.62
CA CYS A 128 13.28 1.21 7.07
C CYS A 128 13.87 2.01 8.23
N GLN A 129 13.14 3.01 8.75
CA GLN A 129 13.67 4.00 9.70
C GLN A 129 14.22 3.40 11.00
N ASP A 130 13.69 2.27 11.43
CA ASP A 130 14.18 1.57 12.63
C ASP A 130 15.32 0.57 12.33
N LEU A 131 15.64 0.35 11.04
CA LEU A 131 16.70 -0.55 10.58
C LEU A 131 17.98 0.18 10.19
N SER A 132 17.87 1.45 9.76
CA SER A 132 19.02 2.21 9.28
C SER A 132 19.99 2.55 10.42
N THR A 133 21.28 2.66 10.10
CA THR A 133 22.35 3.08 11.03
C THR A 133 22.13 4.48 11.59
N GLY A 134 21.35 5.32 10.92
CA GLY A 134 20.90 6.64 11.41
C GLY A 134 19.59 6.61 12.20
N GLY A 135 18.95 5.45 12.32
CA GLY A 135 17.72 5.26 13.08
C GLY A 135 17.99 4.80 14.52
N LEU A 136 16.91 4.64 15.29
CA LEU A 136 16.99 4.28 16.72
C LEU A 136 17.42 2.82 16.98
N GLY A 137 17.74 2.03 15.95
CA GLY A 137 18.19 0.64 16.08
C GLY A 137 17.19 -0.30 16.80
N LYS A 138 15.90 0.06 16.84
CA LYS A 138 14.86 -0.71 17.56
C LYS A 138 14.55 -2.06 16.92
N GLY A 139 15.04 -2.31 15.71
CA GLY A 139 14.90 -3.59 15.02
C GLY A 139 13.50 -3.91 14.53
N MET A 140 13.33 -5.16 14.04
CA MET A 140 12.08 -5.69 13.46
C MET A 140 11.39 -6.71 14.37
N LYS A 141 11.51 -6.61 15.70
CA LYS A 141 10.91 -7.60 16.58
C LYS A 141 9.39 -7.61 16.40
N LYS A 142 8.80 -8.79 16.21
CA LYS A 142 7.35 -8.96 16.12
C LYS A 142 6.66 -8.42 17.38
N GLY A 143 5.65 -7.58 17.20
CA GLY A 143 4.94 -6.96 18.32
C GLY A 143 5.67 -5.79 18.99
N SER A 144 6.79 -5.29 18.42
CA SER A 144 7.54 -4.16 18.99
C SER A 144 6.87 -2.79 18.78
N GLY A 145 5.83 -2.71 17.94
CA GLY A 145 5.21 -1.43 17.56
C GLY A 145 6.12 -0.52 16.70
N THR A 146 7.28 -1.02 16.24
CA THR A 146 8.18 -0.28 15.36
C THR A 146 7.63 -0.24 13.94
N ARG A 147 7.98 0.81 13.17
CA ARG A 147 7.59 0.90 11.75
C ARG A 147 8.17 -0.23 10.91
N SER A 148 9.38 -0.66 11.20
CA SER A 148 10.00 -1.83 10.56
C SER A 148 9.30 -3.14 10.94
N GLY A 149 8.54 -3.16 12.04
CA GLY A 149 7.65 -4.24 12.45
C GLY A 149 6.45 -4.46 11.51
N LEU A 150 6.14 -3.50 10.61
CA LEU A 150 5.09 -3.64 9.60
C LEU A 150 5.37 -4.74 8.55
N LEU A 151 6.61 -5.26 8.48
CA LEU A 151 6.90 -6.49 7.73
C LEU A 151 6.01 -7.67 8.18
N TRP A 152 5.67 -7.74 9.47
CA TRP A 152 4.84 -8.82 10.01
C TRP A 152 3.38 -8.73 9.57
N GLU A 153 2.92 -7.55 9.13
CA GLU A 153 1.62 -7.39 8.51
C GLU A 153 1.58 -8.05 7.12
N ILE A 154 2.69 -7.98 6.37
CA ILE A 154 2.84 -8.72 5.10
C ILE A 154 2.79 -10.23 5.38
N GLU A 155 3.49 -10.72 6.42
CA GLU A 155 3.41 -12.13 6.82
C GLU A 155 1.96 -12.54 7.15
N ARG A 156 1.23 -11.72 7.89
CA ARG A 156 -0.18 -11.97 8.25
C ARG A 156 -1.07 -12.07 7.00
N ILE A 157 -0.93 -11.13 6.08
CA ILE A 157 -1.68 -11.13 4.82
C ILE A 157 -1.35 -12.37 3.98
N LEU A 158 -0.06 -12.69 3.82
CA LEU A 158 0.37 -13.87 3.05
C LEU A 158 -0.13 -15.17 3.67
N LYS A 159 -0.20 -15.29 5.00
CA LYS A 159 -0.81 -16.44 5.68
C LYS A 159 -2.30 -16.58 5.36
N GLY A 160 -3.05 -15.48 5.45
CA GLY A 160 -4.47 -15.49 5.08
C GLY A 160 -4.70 -15.87 3.61
N LEU A 161 -3.88 -15.34 2.69
CA LEU A 161 -3.94 -15.73 1.28
C LEU A 161 -3.56 -17.21 1.06
N HIS A 162 -2.59 -17.73 1.82
CA HIS A 162 -2.20 -19.14 1.76
C HIS A 162 -3.36 -20.06 2.18
N GLU A 163 -4.03 -19.74 3.27
CA GLU A 163 -5.18 -20.50 3.78
C GLU A 163 -6.32 -20.55 2.76
N GLN A 164 -6.43 -19.53 1.90
CA GLN A 164 -7.40 -19.44 0.81
C GLN A 164 -6.90 -20.05 -0.51
N GLY A 165 -5.67 -20.54 -0.59
CA GLY A 165 -5.06 -21.05 -1.82
C GLY A 165 -4.80 -19.95 -2.88
N ARG A 166 -4.61 -18.68 -2.45
CA ARG A 166 -4.51 -17.48 -3.29
C ARG A 166 -3.15 -16.77 -3.20
N LEU A 167 -2.09 -17.49 -2.82
CA LEU A 167 -0.75 -16.89 -2.78
C LEU A 167 -0.37 -16.31 -4.13
N PRO A 168 0.24 -15.10 -4.18
CA PRO A 168 0.82 -14.56 -5.40
C PRO A 168 1.98 -15.42 -5.89
N GLU A 169 2.17 -15.45 -7.20
CA GLU A 169 3.29 -16.19 -7.83
C GLU A 169 4.65 -15.55 -7.53
N TYR A 170 4.66 -14.20 -7.39
CA TYR A 170 5.87 -13.42 -7.19
C TYR A 170 5.76 -12.51 -5.97
N LEU A 171 6.89 -12.37 -5.26
CA LEU A 171 7.08 -11.42 -4.16
C LEU A 171 8.28 -10.52 -4.49
N LEU A 172 8.11 -9.21 -4.44
CA LEU A 172 9.18 -8.22 -4.62
C LEU A 172 9.29 -7.35 -3.37
N LEU A 173 10.35 -7.58 -2.60
CA LEU A 173 10.72 -6.74 -1.46
C LEU A 173 11.79 -5.74 -1.89
N GLU A 174 11.53 -4.45 -1.67
CA GLU A 174 12.52 -3.38 -1.75
C GLU A 174 12.76 -2.83 -0.34
N ASN A 175 14.01 -2.67 0.07
CA ASN A 175 14.38 -2.06 1.35
C ASN A 175 15.87 -1.72 1.37
N VAL A 176 16.34 -1.11 2.49
CA VAL A 176 17.76 -0.78 2.68
C VAL A 176 18.62 -2.02 2.89
N GLU A 177 19.93 -1.91 2.55
CA GLU A 177 20.89 -3.01 2.65
C GLU A 177 21.00 -3.60 4.08
N GLN A 178 20.80 -2.79 5.10
CA GLN A 178 20.82 -3.21 6.50
C GLN A 178 19.78 -4.29 6.83
N LEU A 179 18.71 -4.42 6.05
CA LEU A 179 17.75 -5.52 6.18
C LEU A 179 18.45 -6.88 5.97
N ARG A 180 19.31 -6.98 4.96
CA ARG A 180 20.06 -8.21 4.64
C ARG A 180 20.99 -8.63 5.78
N LEU A 181 21.69 -7.68 6.40
CA LEU A 181 22.57 -7.93 7.55
C LEU A 181 21.78 -8.46 8.75
N ASN A 182 20.63 -7.90 9.04
CA ASN A 182 19.78 -8.34 10.16
C ASN A 182 19.16 -9.72 9.98
N LEU A 183 18.93 -10.16 8.74
CA LEU A 183 18.43 -11.51 8.42
C LEU A 183 19.53 -12.57 8.55
N ILE A 184 20.77 -12.25 8.14
CA ILE A 184 21.93 -13.18 8.20
C ILE A 184 22.38 -13.43 9.65
N LEU A 185 22.28 -12.41 10.53
CA LEU A 185 22.71 -12.55 11.92
C LEU A 185 21.71 -13.27 12.83
N ARG A 186 20.56 -13.72 12.32
CA ARG A 186 19.50 -14.42 13.07
C ARG A 186 19.30 -15.88 12.66
N THR A 187 20.08 -16.38 11.72
CA THR A 187 20.15 -17.81 11.34
C THR A 187 21.31 -18.49 12.06
#